data_1ad9c78f24ee2e20cf9cb913d199e256
#
_entry.id   1ad9c78f24ee2e20cf9cb913d199e256
#
_cell.length_a   1.000
_cell.length_b   1.000
_cell.length_c   1.000
_cell.angle_alpha   90.00
_cell.angle_beta   90.00
_cell.angle_gamma   90.00
#
_symmetry.space_group_name_H-M   'P 1'
#
loop_
_entity.id
_entity.type
_entity.pdbx_description
1 polymer ?
#
loop_
_entity_poly.entity_id
_entity_poly.type
_entity_poly.pdbx_seq_one_letter_code
_entity_poly.pdbx_strand_id
1 'polypeptide(L)'
;NDRNKRNIMLQSALRVSYTSPKVMHWITQLLIWLSKDNYSNALSNDLSEFSDAIEEIAKNAVREQFFDVCEDGVYAMGVNTPHIVFNYLDYLLWMSEPKKYDDFTFEFRNSVEHWYPQNPSEGTFESWTDGVDQFGNLCIIQRNVNSKFSNMSPEAKKSTFKEMISKGSIKLRLMSELTEKGDGKAASLYWKDSLYKEHEEHMIDMLCRACYPEEE
;
A
#
# COMPACT_ATOMS: atom_id res chain seq x y z
N ASN A 1 10.93 -7.56 20.92
CA ASN A 1 10.36 -6.38 21.54
C ASN A 1 9.49 -5.68 20.48
N ASP A 2 8.16 -5.75 20.63
CA ASP A 2 7.18 -5.31 19.64
C ASP A 2 7.31 -3.82 19.26
N ARG A 3 7.70 -2.99 20.24
CA ARG A 3 7.95 -1.54 20.02
C ARG A 3 9.08 -1.26 19.04
N ASN A 4 10.15 -2.02 19.12
CA ASN A 4 11.27 -1.90 18.19
C ASN A 4 10.86 -2.35 16.78
N LYS A 5 10.01 -3.37 16.69
CA LYS A 5 9.49 -3.87 15.40
C LYS A 5 8.62 -2.82 14.71
N ARG A 6 7.71 -2.13 15.45
CA ARG A 6 6.90 -1.01 14.92
C ARG A 6 7.78 0.08 14.31
N ASN A 7 8.80 0.52 15.07
CA ASN A 7 9.73 1.55 14.62
C ASN A 7 10.47 1.14 13.33
N ILE A 8 11.01 -0.07 13.30
CA ILE A 8 11.70 -0.60 12.12
C ILE A 8 10.77 -0.67 10.91
N MET A 9 9.52 -1.09 11.09
CA MET A 9 8.55 -1.18 10.00
C MET A 9 8.19 0.19 9.43
N LEU A 10 7.95 1.20 10.27
CA LEU A 10 7.69 2.58 9.84
C LEU A 10 8.86 3.19 9.07
N GLN A 11 10.07 3.07 9.62
CA GLN A 11 11.27 3.56 8.94
C GLN A 11 11.48 2.84 7.61
N SER A 12 11.22 1.53 7.55
CA SER A 12 11.33 0.75 6.33
C SER A 12 10.32 1.20 5.28
N ALA A 13 9.06 1.46 5.66
CA ALA A 13 8.02 1.97 4.77
C ALA A 13 8.43 3.31 4.14
N LEU A 14 8.92 4.26 4.95
CA LEU A 14 9.42 5.54 4.46
C LEU A 14 10.66 5.37 3.58
N ARG A 15 11.60 4.53 4.00
CA ARG A 15 12.86 4.31 3.27
C ARG A 15 12.65 3.73 1.88
N VAL A 16 11.71 2.78 1.71
CA VAL A 16 11.42 2.19 0.39
C VAL A 16 10.53 3.10 -0.46
N SER A 17 9.80 4.03 0.15
CA SER A 17 9.00 5.04 -0.56
C SER A 17 9.86 6.17 -1.12
N TYR A 18 10.89 6.59 -0.38
CA TYR A 18 11.74 7.73 -0.69
C TYR A 18 13.19 7.29 -0.83
N THR A 19 13.57 6.84 -2.02
CA THR A 19 14.86 6.17 -2.27
C THR A 19 16.00 7.11 -2.67
N SER A 20 15.70 8.34 -3.08
CA SER A 20 16.68 9.34 -3.48
C SER A 20 16.91 10.37 -2.36
N PRO A 21 18.15 10.80 -2.11
CA PRO A 21 18.43 11.88 -1.13
C PRO A 21 17.60 13.15 -1.35
N LYS A 22 17.23 13.44 -2.60
CA LYS A 22 16.41 14.62 -2.95
C LYS A 22 14.97 14.54 -2.42
N VAL A 23 14.47 13.35 -2.11
CA VAL A 23 13.11 13.12 -1.63
C VAL A 23 13.05 12.55 -0.21
N MET A 24 14.19 12.40 0.46
CA MET A 24 14.26 11.89 1.85
C MET A 24 14.00 12.99 2.89
N HIS A 25 13.06 13.90 2.61
CA HIS A 25 12.72 14.99 3.54
C HIS A 25 12.23 14.49 4.89
N TRP A 26 11.70 13.29 4.97
CA TRP A 26 11.28 12.66 6.21
C TRP A 26 12.42 12.54 7.24
N ILE A 27 13.67 12.31 6.79
CA ILE A 27 14.84 12.29 7.68
C ILE A 27 15.08 13.70 8.27
N THR A 28 14.98 14.73 7.45
CA THR A 28 15.12 16.12 7.91
C THR A 28 14.03 16.48 8.91
N GLN A 29 12.78 16.10 8.66
CA GLN A 29 11.67 16.34 9.58
C GLN A 29 11.89 15.64 10.92
N LEU A 30 12.37 14.39 10.90
CA LEU A 30 12.70 13.65 12.11
C LEU A 30 13.86 14.27 12.89
N LEU A 31 14.91 14.75 12.20
CA LEU A 31 16.02 15.46 12.84
C LEU A 31 15.57 16.80 13.46
N ILE A 32 14.67 17.52 12.80
CA ILE A 32 14.07 18.74 13.36
C ILE A 32 13.25 18.42 14.62
N TRP A 33 12.46 17.33 14.58
CA TRP A 33 11.71 16.88 15.75
C TRP A 33 12.64 16.53 16.92
N LEU A 34 13.72 15.79 16.67
CA LEU A 34 14.72 15.45 17.68
C LEU A 34 15.40 16.71 18.27
N SER A 35 15.65 17.74 17.45
CA SER A 35 16.34 18.97 17.88
C SER A 35 15.50 19.85 18.82
N LYS A 36 14.18 19.62 18.92
CA LYS A 36 13.24 20.37 19.77
C LYS A 36 13.13 19.79 21.19
N ASP A 37 14.25 19.44 21.81
CA ASP A 37 14.34 18.83 23.16
C ASP A 37 13.71 17.43 23.32
N ASN A 38 13.31 16.81 22.22
CA ASN A 38 12.77 15.46 22.21
C ASN A 38 13.86 14.36 22.25
N TYR A 39 15.13 14.75 22.23
CA TYR A 39 16.25 13.79 22.21
C TYR A 39 16.29 12.93 23.48
N SER A 40 16.04 13.52 24.64
CA SER A 40 16.02 12.80 25.92
C SER A 40 14.89 11.75 25.95
N ASN A 41 13.73 12.07 25.39
CA ASN A 41 12.58 11.18 25.29
C ASN A 41 12.84 10.05 24.28
N ALA A 42 13.48 10.35 23.16
CA ALA A 42 13.87 9.36 22.15
C ALA A 42 14.92 8.34 22.66
N LEU A 43 15.75 8.74 23.62
CA LEU A 43 16.74 7.88 24.28
C LEU A 43 16.20 7.18 25.54
N SER A 44 15.03 7.59 26.04
CA SER A 44 14.35 6.87 27.10
C SER A 44 13.99 5.46 26.62
N ASN A 45 13.80 4.52 27.55
CA ASN A 45 13.44 3.13 27.22
C ASN A 45 12.05 3.01 26.51
N ASP A 46 11.36 4.12 26.30
CA ASP A 46 10.11 4.20 25.58
C ASP A 46 10.29 4.84 24.21
N LEU A 47 10.34 3.99 23.17
CA LEU A 47 10.40 4.40 21.77
C LEU A 47 9.03 4.82 21.20
N SER A 48 7.97 4.93 22.02
CA SER A 48 6.63 5.24 21.54
C SER A 48 6.56 6.61 20.88
N GLU A 49 6.99 7.67 21.57
CA GLU A 49 6.99 9.03 21.04
C GLU A 49 7.81 9.18 19.74
N PHE A 50 8.93 8.46 19.68
CA PHE A 50 9.75 8.44 18.46
C PHE A 50 9.03 7.74 17.31
N SER A 51 8.36 6.62 17.58
CA SER A 51 7.58 5.91 16.57
C SER A 51 6.36 6.73 16.14
N ASP A 52 5.72 7.44 17.06
CA ASP A 52 4.58 8.32 16.76
C ASP A 52 5.01 9.50 15.87
N ALA A 53 6.19 10.09 16.13
CA ALA A 53 6.74 11.13 15.28
C ALA A 53 7.04 10.64 13.85
N ILE A 54 7.59 9.44 13.70
CA ILE A 54 7.82 8.84 12.38
C ILE A 54 6.48 8.55 11.68
N GLU A 55 5.51 8.03 12.41
CA GLU A 55 4.19 7.73 11.86
C GLU A 55 3.47 9.00 11.42
N GLU A 56 3.55 10.09 12.20
CA GLU A 56 2.96 11.37 11.81
C GLU A 56 3.58 11.93 10.51
N ILE A 57 4.88 11.74 10.30
CA ILE A 57 5.53 12.08 9.03
C ILE A 57 4.93 11.27 7.87
N ALA A 58 4.69 9.97 8.07
CA ALA A 58 4.07 9.13 7.05
C ALA A 58 2.62 9.54 6.76
N LYS A 59 1.82 9.84 7.81
CA LYS A 59 0.44 10.33 7.69
C LYS A 59 0.37 11.64 6.92
N ASN A 60 1.22 12.61 7.25
CA ASN A 60 1.29 13.89 6.56
C ASN A 60 1.60 13.68 5.07
N ALA A 61 2.55 12.81 4.75
CA ALA A 61 2.87 12.51 3.36
C ALA A 61 1.69 11.87 2.59
N VAL A 62 0.90 11.02 3.25
CA VAL A 62 -0.31 10.43 2.64
C VAL A 62 -1.41 11.48 2.48
N ARG A 63 -1.64 12.35 3.48
CA ARG A 63 -2.61 13.47 3.36
C ARG A 63 -2.27 14.34 2.16
N GLU A 64 -1.06 14.91 2.14
CA GLU A 64 -0.62 15.88 1.13
C GLU A 64 -0.55 15.31 -0.29
N GLN A 65 -0.14 14.03 -0.44
CA GLN A 65 0.14 13.46 -1.75
C GLN A 65 -1.02 12.60 -2.29
N PHE A 66 -2.01 12.30 -1.49
CA PHE A 66 -3.11 11.43 -1.89
C PHE A 66 -4.48 12.03 -1.54
N PHE A 67 -4.80 12.26 -0.28
CA PHE A 67 -6.13 12.73 0.11
C PHE A 67 -6.40 14.17 -0.36
N ASP A 68 -5.42 15.07 -0.24
CA ASP A 68 -5.56 16.47 -0.65
C ASP A 68 -5.53 16.67 -2.18
N VAL A 69 -5.12 15.63 -2.91
CA VAL A 69 -5.05 15.65 -4.39
C VAL A 69 -6.26 14.99 -5.03
N CYS A 70 -6.88 14.00 -4.34
CA CYS A 70 -8.05 13.29 -4.83
C CYS A 70 -9.31 14.12 -4.57
N GLU A 71 -9.97 14.56 -5.64
CA GLU A 71 -11.21 15.36 -5.57
C GLU A 71 -12.43 14.43 -5.38
N ASP A 72 -13.44 14.91 -4.65
CA ASP A 72 -14.77 14.26 -4.48
C ASP A 72 -14.72 12.78 -4.02
N GLY A 73 -13.64 12.36 -3.34
CA GLY A 73 -13.48 10.98 -2.87
C GLY A 73 -13.20 9.99 -4.01
N VAL A 74 -12.74 10.44 -5.16
CA VAL A 74 -12.36 9.60 -6.30
C VAL A 74 -10.85 9.32 -6.26
N TYR A 75 -10.47 8.09 -5.91
CA TYR A 75 -9.08 7.66 -5.74
C TYR A 75 -8.55 6.95 -7.00
N ALA A 76 -8.48 7.67 -8.11
CA ALA A 76 -8.17 7.14 -9.44
C ALA A 76 -6.87 7.70 -10.04
N MET A 77 -5.79 7.78 -9.25
CA MET A 77 -4.50 8.30 -9.71
C MET A 77 -3.73 7.32 -10.62
N GLY A 78 -4.20 6.10 -10.75
CA GLY A 78 -3.54 5.07 -11.56
C GLY A 78 -2.08 4.86 -11.14
N VAL A 79 -1.21 4.73 -12.13
CA VAL A 79 0.25 4.53 -11.92
C VAL A 79 0.95 5.72 -11.26
N ASN A 80 0.29 6.88 -11.15
CA ASN A 80 0.82 8.06 -10.46
C ASN A 80 0.56 8.05 -8.95
N THR A 81 -0.14 7.05 -8.43
CA THR A 81 -0.36 6.91 -6.98
C THR A 81 0.99 6.86 -6.24
N PRO A 82 1.25 7.74 -5.28
CA PRO A 82 2.53 7.81 -4.58
C PRO A 82 2.84 6.52 -3.83
N HIS A 83 4.08 6.07 -3.90
CA HIS A 83 4.50 4.80 -3.27
C HIS A 83 4.28 4.78 -1.75
N ILE A 84 4.35 5.94 -1.11
CA ILE A 84 4.11 6.05 0.34
C ILE A 84 2.70 5.59 0.71
N VAL A 85 1.70 5.81 -0.14
CA VAL A 85 0.31 5.40 0.11
C VAL A 85 0.22 3.87 0.24
N PHE A 86 0.86 3.14 -0.67
CA PHE A 86 0.89 1.67 -0.62
C PHE A 86 1.72 1.15 0.57
N ASN A 87 2.90 1.75 0.81
CA ASN A 87 3.79 1.28 1.86
C ASN A 87 3.24 1.60 3.26
N TYR A 88 2.61 2.76 3.45
CA TYR A 88 1.96 3.08 4.71
C TYR A 88 0.71 2.20 4.93
N LEU A 89 -0.07 1.93 3.89
CA LEU A 89 -1.17 0.97 3.96
C LEU A 89 -0.69 -0.44 4.33
N ASP A 90 0.39 -0.93 3.72
CA ASP A 90 0.97 -2.23 4.08
C ASP A 90 1.43 -2.26 5.55
N TYR A 91 1.96 -1.14 6.07
CA TYR A 91 2.25 -1.01 7.50
C TYR A 91 0.98 -1.11 8.37
N LEU A 92 -0.09 -0.43 8.01
CA LEU A 92 -1.35 -0.49 8.76
C LEU A 92 -1.97 -1.90 8.73
N LEU A 93 -1.94 -2.55 7.58
CA LEU A 93 -2.39 -3.94 7.41
C LEU A 93 -1.55 -4.91 8.26
N TRP A 94 -0.23 -4.71 8.29
CA TRP A 94 0.65 -5.48 9.15
C TRP A 94 0.34 -5.26 10.64
N MET A 95 0.08 -4.01 11.04
CA MET A 95 -0.28 -3.65 12.42
C MET A 95 -1.61 -4.27 12.85
N SER A 96 -2.57 -4.38 11.95
CA SER A 96 -3.90 -4.95 12.25
C SER A 96 -3.85 -6.47 12.48
N GLU A 97 -2.99 -7.20 11.75
CA GLU A 97 -2.85 -8.65 11.82
C GLU A 97 -1.38 -9.11 11.87
N PRO A 98 -0.59 -8.71 12.91
CA PRO A 98 0.85 -8.91 12.93
C PRO A 98 1.28 -10.39 12.95
N LYS A 99 0.41 -11.30 13.38
CA LYS A 99 0.66 -12.74 13.35
C LYS A 99 0.44 -13.34 11.96
N LYS A 100 -0.52 -12.81 11.20
CA LYS A 100 -0.80 -13.24 9.82
C LYS A 100 0.33 -12.84 8.88
N TYR A 101 0.93 -11.68 9.14
CA TYR A 101 1.96 -11.07 8.30
C TYR A 101 3.33 -11.02 9.01
N ASP A 102 3.65 -12.01 9.83
CA ASP A 102 4.91 -12.07 10.58
C ASP A 102 6.13 -12.26 9.65
N ASP A 103 5.92 -12.84 8.48
CA ASP A 103 6.90 -13.01 7.40
C ASP A 103 7.11 -11.76 6.53
N PHE A 104 6.23 -10.74 6.69
CA PHE A 104 6.27 -9.56 5.83
C PHE A 104 7.46 -8.66 6.16
N THR A 105 8.18 -8.27 5.12
CA THR A 105 9.24 -7.27 5.15
C THR A 105 9.08 -6.27 4.04
N PHE A 106 9.42 -5.01 4.33
CA PHE A 106 9.46 -3.99 3.30
C PHE A 106 10.64 -4.23 2.36
N GLU A 107 10.34 -4.32 1.08
CA GLU A 107 11.30 -4.39 -0.01
C GLU A 107 11.09 -3.23 -0.96
N PHE A 108 12.12 -2.88 -1.71
CA PHE A 108 12.02 -1.86 -2.74
C PHE A 108 11.10 -2.33 -3.87
N ARG A 109 9.92 -1.72 -3.94
CA ARG A 109 8.93 -1.90 -4.99
C ARG A 109 8.71 -0.54 -5.66
N ASN A 110 8.90 -0.48 -6.95
CA ASN A 110 8.95 0.78 -7.71
C ASN A 110 8.03 0.79 -8.93
N SER A 111 7.05 -0.10 -8.94
CA SER A 111 6.08 -0.17 -10.02
C SER A 111 4.68 -0.32 -9.44
N VAL A 112 3.77 0.55 -9.87
CA VAL A 112 2.35 0.38 -9.62
C VAL A 112 1.79 -0.54 -10.69
N GLU A 113 1.05 -1.54 -10.27
CA GLU A 113 0.47 -2.58 -11.11
C GLU A 113 -1.04 -2.59 -10.98
N HIS A 114 -1.72 -2.77 -12.12
CA HIS A 114 -3.15 -3.01 -12.20
C HIS A 114 -3.44 -4.49 -12.02
N TRP A 115 -4.15 -4.88 -10.98
CA TRP A 115 -4.54 -6.27 -10.79
C TRP A 115 -5.42 -6.77 -11.94
N TYR A 116 -6.47 -6.03 -12.29
CA TYR A 116 -7.14 -6.13 -13.58
C TYR A 116 -6.39 -5.24 -14.58
N PRO A 117 -5.85 -5.77 -15.68
CA PRO A 117 -4.95 -5.01 -16.55
C PRO A 117 -5.68 -3.93 -17.35
N GLN A 118 -4.97 -2.83 -17.65
CA GLN A 118 -5.49 -1.75 -18.51
C GLN A 118 -5.80 -2.23 -19.93
N ASN A 119 -4.95 -3.09 -20.46
CA ASN A 119 -5.06 -3.60 -21.83
C ASN A 119 -5.06 -5.12 -21.80
N PRO A 120 -6.21 -5.78 -21.59
CA PRO A 120 -6.31 -7.23 -21.62
C PRO A 120 -5.81 -7.81 -22.96
N SER A 121 -5.18 -8.97 -22.93
CA SER A 121 -4.80 -9.68 -24.16
C SER A 121 -6.04 -9.95 -25.01
N GLU A 122 -5.97 -9.69 -26.31
CA GLU A 122 -7.12 -9.82 -27.21
C GLU A 122 -7.81 -11.19 -27.09
N GLY A 123 -9.14 -11.17 -26.98
CA GLY A 123 -9.98 -12.37 -26.93
C GLY A 123 -9.96 -13.15 -25.62
N THR A 124 -9.26 -12.70 -24.57
CA THR A 124 -9.15 -13.42 -23.30
C THR A 124 -10.22 -12.99 -22.27
N PHE A 125 -10.50 -11.70 -22.17
CA PHE A 125 -11.51 -11.13 -21.25
C PHE A 125 -11.81 -9.67 -21.63
N GLU A 126 -12.88 -9.11 -21.03
CA GLU A 126 -13.36 -7.77 -21.35
C GLU A 126 -12.38 -6.66 -20.95
N SER A 127 -12.33 -5.59 -21.74
CA SER A 127 -11.68 -4.34 -21.35
C SER A 127 -12.45 -3.65 -20.22
N TRP A 128 -11.70 -2.96 -19.35
CA TRP A 128 -12.28 -2.15 -18.28
C TRP A 128 -11.72 -0.73 -18.34
N THR A 129 -12.53 0.19 -18.88
CA THR A 129 -12.12 1.59 -19.09
C THR A 129 -12.44 2.50 -17.91
N ASP A 130 -13.57 2.26 -17.24
CA ASP A 130 -14.18 3.24 -16.31
C ASP A 130 -13.84 2.99 -14.83
N GLY A 131 -12.70 2.44 -14.53
CA GLY A 131 -12.34 2.17 -13.14
C GLY A 131 -11.02 1.45 -12.97
N VAL A 132 -10.34 1.20 -14.08
CA VAL A 132 -9.08 0.44 -14.05
C VAL A 132 -8.00 1.15 -13.20
N ASP A 133 -8.01 2.47 -13.16
CA ASP A 133 -7.06 3.31 -12.40
C ASP A 133 -7.48 3.57 -10.94
N GLN A 134 -8.60 3.02 -10.49
CA GLN A 134 -9.06 3.13 -9.11
C GLN A 134 -8.08 2.45 -8.14
N PHE A 135 -7.89 3.04 -6.97
CA PHE A 135 -6.95 2.55 -5.97
C PHE A 135 -7.20 1.09 -5.56
N GLY A 136 -8.47 0.66 -5.55
CA GLY A 136 -8.86 -0.73 -5.31
C GLY A 136 -8.22 -1.72 -6.27
N ASN A 137 -7.98 -1.32 -7.51
CA ASN A 137 -7.37 -2.16 -8.55
C ASN A 137 -5.83 -2.09 -8.60
N LEU A 138 -5.20 -1.28 -7.74
CA LEU A 138 -3.76 -1.01 -7.81
C LEU A 138 -3.00 -1.68 -6.67
N CYS A 139 -1.79 -2.11 -6.93
CA CYS A 139 -0.82 -2.54 -5.93
C CYS A 139 0.59 -2.13 -6.29
N ILE A 140 1.48 -2.13 -5.29
CA ILE A 140 2.91 -1.84 -5.53
C ILE A 140 3.69 -3.15 -5.62
N ILE A 141 4.52 -3.27 -6.67
CA ILE A 141 5.32 -4.46 -6.95
C ILE A 141 6.73 -4.09 -7.43
N GLN A 142 7.60 -5.07 -7.53
CA GLN A 142 8.88 -4.91 -8.19
C GLN A 142 8.69 -4.84 -9.72
N ARG A 143 9.47 -4.01 -10.40
CA ARG A 143 9.38 -3.81 -11.86
C ARG A 143 9.51 -5.10 -12.67
N ASN A 144 10.38 -6.01 -12.23
CA ASN A 144 10.55 -7.33 -12.89
C ASN A 144 9.31 -8.23 -12.72
N VAL A 145 8.55 -8.07 -11.64
CA VAL A 145 7.27 -8.78 -11.41
C VAL A 145 6.19 -8.19 -12.31
N ASN A 146 6.13 -6.85 -12.41
CA ASN A 146 5.21 -6.16 -13.31
C ASN A 146 5.38 -6.65 -14.77
N SER A 147 6.61 -6.72 -15.25
CA SER A 147 6.88 -7.23 -16.60
C SER A 147 6.41 -8.66 -16.83
N LYS A 148 6.37 -9.49 -15.76
CA LYS A 148 5.88 -10.88 -15.85
C LYS A 148 4.36 -10.96 -15.77
N PHE A 149 3.72 -10.11 -14.96
CA PHE A 149 2.26 -10.02 -14.85
C PHE A 149 1.63 -9.61 -16.17
N SER A 150 2.29 -8.69 -16.90
CA SER A 150 1.85 -8.25 -18.23
C SER A 150 0.33 -7.98 -18.26
N ASN A 151 -0.33 -8.34 -19.34
CA ASN A 151 -1.78 -8.14 -19.55
C ASN A 151 -2.63 -9.35 -19.12
N MET A 152 -2.14 -10.15 -18.16
CA MET A 152 -2.85 -11.33 -17.67
C MET A 152 -4.06 -10.96 -16.80
N SER A 153 -5.07 -11.81 -16.80
CA SER A 153 -6.21 -11.70 -15.88
C SER A 153 -5.79 -11.90 -14.42
N PRO A 154 -6.59 -11.43 -13.46
CA PRO A 154 -6.35 -11.69 -12.03
C PRO A 154 -6.11 -13.16 -11.70
N GLU A 155 -6.91 -14.09 -12.28
CA GLU A 155 -6.77 -15.52 -12.05
C GLU A 155 -5.47 -16.07 -12.63
N ALA A 156 -5.09 -15.62 -13.84
CA ALA A 156 -3.88 -16.05 -14.48
C ALA A 156 -2.63 -15.56 -13.69
N LYS A 157 -2.64 -14.31 -13.23
CA LYS A 157 -1.60 -13.78 -12.33
C LYS A 157 -1.49 -14.63 -11.06
N LYS A 158 -2.62 -14.88 -10.38
CA LYS A 158 -2.68 -15.65 -9.16
C LYS A 158 -2.16 -17.08 -9.34
N SER A 159 -2.65 -17.79 -10.35
CA SER A 159 -2.28 -19.20 -10.59
C SER A 159 -0.81 -19.35 -10.99
N THR A 160 -0.31 -18.43 -11.84
CA THR A 160 1.04 -18.50 -12.40
C THR A 160 2.11 -18.00 -11.43
N PHE A 161 1.81 -16.98 -10.62
CA PHE A 161 2.81 -16.27 -9.79
C PHE A 161 2.55 -16.38 -8.30
N LYS A 162 1.94 -17.46 -7.86
CA LYS A 162 1.57 -17.69 -6.46
C LYS A 162 2.69 -17.40 -5.44
N GLU A 163 3.89 -17.87 -5.72
CA GLU A 163 5.06 -17.65 -4.85
C GLU A 163 5.50 -16.19 -4.81
N MET A 164 5.45 -15.47 -5.96
CA MET A 164 5.80 -14.05 -5.99
C MET A 164 4.76 -13.20 -5.25
N ILE A 165 3.49 -13.55 -5.40
CA ILE A 165 2.38 -12.87 -4.72
C ILE A 165 2.49 -13.06 -3.21
N SER A 166 2.78 -14.28 -2.74
CA SER A 166 2.92 -14.57 -1.30
C SER A 166 4.06 -13.80 -0.62
N LYS A 167 5.06 -13.35 -1.38
CA LYS A 167 6.18 -12.50 -0.93
C LYS A 167 5.98 -11.01 -1.27
N GLY A 168 4.86 -10.68 -1.92
CA GLY A 168 4.53 -9.34 -2.35
C GLY A 168 4.08 -8.40 -1.24
N SER A 169 3.61 -7.21 -1.63
CA SER A 169 2.94 -6.29 -0.72
C SER A 169 1.71 -6.93 -0.08
N ILE A 170 1.34 -6.51 1.12
CA ILE A 170 0.18 -7.10 1.82
C ILE A 170 -1.09 -6.82 1.02
N LYS A 171 -1.22 -5.61 0.46
CA LYS A 171 -2.35 -5.28 -0.42
C LYS A 171 -2.47 -6.25 -1.60
N LEU A 172 -1.36 -6.59 -2.27
CA LEU A 172 -1.37 -7.57 -3.37
C LEU A 172 -1.81 -8.97 -2.89
N ARG A 173 -1.34 -9.42 -1.72
CA ARG A 173 -1.76 -10.70 -1.14
C ARG A 173 -3.27 -10.74 -0.92
N LEU A 174 -3.85 -9.66 -0.36
CA LEU A 174 -5.30 -9.53 -0.14
C LEU A 174 -6.09 -9.52 -1.45
N MET A 175 -5.63 -8.80 -2.48
CA MET A 175 -6.27 -8.81 -3.80
C MET A 175 -6.30 -10.22 -4.39
N SER A 176 -5.21 -10.97 -4.25
CA SER A 176 -5.14 -12.36 -4.68
C SER A 176 -6.06 -13.28 -3.87
N GLU A 177 -6.18 -13.09 -2.55
CA GLU A 177 -7.13 -13.83 -1.69
C GLU A 177 -8.58 -13.58 -2.11
N LEU A 178 -8.96 -12.33 -2.36
CA LEU A 178 -10.30 -11.94 -2.78
C LEU A 178 -10.69 -12.52 -4.14
N THR A 179 -9.74 -12.67 -5.05
CA THR A 179 -9.98 -13.27 -6.38
C THR A 179 -10.51 -14.71 -6.31
N GLU A 180 -10.33 -15.42 -5.19
CA GLU A 180 -10.90 -16.79 -4.99
C GLU A 180 -12.38 -16.80 -4.64
N LYS A 181 -12.96 -15.69 -4.21
CA LYS A 181 -14.31 -15.64 -3.65
C LYS A 181 -15.43 -15.54 -4.69
N GLY A 182 -15.11 -15.59 -5.99
CA GLY A 182 -16.11 -15.48 -7.06
C GLY A 182 -16.96 -16.75 -7.21
N ASP A 183 -18.28 -16.60 -7.17
CA ASP A 183 -19.30 -17.67 -7.28
C ASP A 183 -19.40 -18.30 -8.69
N GLY A 184 -18.30 -18.81 -9.24
CA GLY A 184 -18.32 -19.51 -10.54
C GLY A 184 -18.45 -18.63 -11.78
N LYS A 185 -18.57 -17.30 -11.66
CA LYS A 185 -18.25 -16.35 -12.74
C LYS A 185 -16.73 -16.32 -12.91
N ALA A 186 -16.25 -16.03 -14.12
CA ALA A 186 -14.84 -15.76 -14.31
C ALA A 186 -14.42 -14.69 -13.28
N ALA A 187 -13.45 -15.00 -12.42
CA ALA A 187 -13.10 -14.14 -11.27
C ALA A 187 -12.64 -12.72 -11.72
N SER A 188 -12.15 -12.59 -12.97
CA SER A 188 -11.87 -11.30 -13.61
C SER A 188 -13.10 -10.40 -13.71
N LEU A 189 -14.24 -10.95 -14.14
CA LEU A 189 -15.50 -10.18 -14.22
C LEU A 189 -15.96 -9.79 -12.81
N TYR A 190 -15.83 -10.71 -11.85
CA TYR A 190 -16.22 -10.43 -10.48
C TYR A 190 -15.34 -9.34 -9.83
N TRP A 191 -14.04 -9.35 -10.13
CA TRP A 191 -13.13 -8.29 -9.68
C TRP A 191 -13.58 -6.92 -10.18
N LYS A 192 -13.80 -6.79 -11.48
CA LYS A 192 -14.23 -5.57 -12.16
C LYS A 192 -15.60 -5.05 -11.67
N ASP A 193 -16.53 -5.95 -11.37
CA ASP A 193 -17.91 -5.57 -11.04
C ASP A 193 -18.08 -5.12 -9.58
N SER A 194 -17.47 -5.80 -8.62
CA SER A 194 -17.74 -5.56 -7.20
C SER A 194 -16.52 -5.63 -6.29
N LEU A 195 -15.68 -6.66 -6.43
CA LEU A 195 -14.62 -6.92 -5.44
C LEU A 195 -13.61 -5.77 -5.30
N TYR A 196 -13.28 -5.07 -6.39
CA TYR A 196 -12.37 -3.94 -6.32
C TYR A 196 -12.94 -2.79 -5.48
N LYS A 197 -14.26 -2.56 -5.50
CA LYS A 197 -14.93 -1.51 -4.72
C LYS A 197 -14.88 -1.84 -3.23
N GLU A 198 -15.29 -3.05 -2.87
CA GLU A 198 -15.24 -3.50 -1.46
C GLU A 198 -13.80 -3.44 -0.93
N HIS A 199 -12.84 -3.84 -1.77
CA HIS A 199 -11.43 -3.75 -1.42
C HIS A 199 -10.97 -2.30 -1.28
N GLU A 200 -11.36 -1.41 -2.20
CA GLU A 200 -11.04 0.01 -2.14
C GLU A 200 -11.60 0.66 -0.88
N GLU A 201 -12.89 0.49 -0.61
CA GLU A 201 -13.56 1.04 0.56
C GLU A 201 -12.83 0.65 1.85
N HIS A 202 -12.46 -0.62 1.99
CA HIS A 202 -11.73 -1.10 3.16
C HIS A 202 -10.33 -0.46 3.25
N MET A 203 -9.57 -0.38 2.15
CA MET A 203 -8.22 0.19 2.13
C MET A 203 -8.23 1.70 2.40
N ILE A 204 -9.19 2.42 1.81
CA ILE A 204 -9.36 3.86 2.01
C ILE A 204 -9.82 4.17 3.43
N ASP A 205 -10.78 3.41 3.97
CA ASP A 205 -11.24 3.58 5.35
C ASP A 205 -10.08 3.40 6.35
N MET A 206 -9.24 2.40 6.16
CA MET A 206 -8.06 2.17 7.00
C MET A 206 -7.08 3.34 6.94
N LEU A 207 -6.77 3.85 5.74
CA LEU A 207 -5.91 5.02 5.57
C LEU A 207 -6.55 6.29 6.16
N CYS A 208 -7.84 6.48 5.94
CA CYS A 208 -8.58 7.65 6.41
C CYS A 208 -8.59 7.72 7.94
N ARG A 209 -8.93 6.63 8.62
CA ARG A 209 -8.91 6.55 10.10
C ARG A 209 -7.53 6.79 10.68
N ALA A 210 -6.47 6.30 10.01
CA ALA A 210 -5.12 6.55 10.46
C ALA A 210 -4.68 8.00 10.26
N CYS A 211 -5.04 8.62 9.12
CA CYS A 211 -4.65 9.98 8.78
C CYS A 211 -5.51 11.05 9.46
N TYR A 212 -6.79 10.76 9.73
CA TYR A 212 -7.76 11.68 10.33
C TYR A 212 -8.47 10.98 11.51
N PRO A 213 -7.76 10.75 12.63
CA PRO A 213 -8.38 10.17 13.80
C PRO A 213 -9.49 11.10 14.31
N GLU A 214 -10.64 10.54 14.67
CA GLU A 214 -11.71 11.31 15.32
C GLU A 214 -11.16 11.89 16.64
N GLU A 215 -11.38 13.18 16.87
CA GLU A 215 -11.07 13.79 18.16
C GLU A 215 -12.04 13.21 19.22
N GLU A 216 -11.49 12.56 20.24
CA GLU A 216 -12.26 12.04 21.38
C GLU A 216 -12.77 13.19 22.28
#